data_c301888d78a9c8b808bff2249bdf9c10
#
_entry.id   c301888d78a9c8b808bff2249bdf9c10
#
_cell.length_a   1.000
_cell.length_b   1.000
_cell.length_c   1.000
_cell.angle_alpha   90.00
_cell.angle_beta   90.00
_cell.angle_gamma   90.00
#
_symmetry.space_group_name_H-M   'P 1'
#
loop_
_entity.id
_entity.type
_entity.pdbx_description
1 polymer ?
#
loop_
_entity_poly.entity_id
_entity_poly.type
_entity_poly.pdbx_seq_one_letter_code
_entity_poly.pdbx_strand_id
1 'polypeptide(L)'
;MYDLSVYDEHFFSNNQAEGLRHAEWFMPLLEGLFHFKSLVDVGCGTGHFVHWARQHGVDAWGLEGAKAGIENSLEPEKVLHFDLRVSNEIWKRGFDLALCIEVAEHIEEEYVNIFVDTLCSLSDTIVMTAAPPGQQGLCHCNEQPKEYWISLMALRGFGFDFEKTSALTEGVLAASANGFHVAPWFPNNLMVFHK
;
A
#
# COMPACT_ATOMS: atom_id res chain seq x y z
N MET A 1 22.50 -1.70 4.74
CA MET A 1 21.60 -2.79 4.30
C MET A 1 20.41 -2.76 5.25
N TYR A 2 19.23 -2.44 4.74
CA TYR A 2 18.01 -2.38 5.54
C TYR A 2 17.72 -3.77 6.11
N ASP A 3 17.51 -3.84 7.41
CA ASP A 3 17.30 -5.12 8.11
C ASP A 3 15.80 -5.40 8.24
N LEU A 4 15.29 -6.28 7.36
CA LEU A 4 13.89 -6.72 7.43
C LEU A 4 13.57 -7.58 8.67
N SER A 5 14.58 -7.95 9.48
CA SER A 5 14.37 -8.76 10.70
C SER A 5 13.61 -8.02 11.80
N VAL A 6 13.51 -6.71 11.72
CA VAL A 6 12.69 -5.88 12.64
C VAL A 6 11.18 -6.11 12.45
N TYR A 7 10.77 -6.58 11.26
CA TYR A 7 9.42 -7.00 10.97
C TYR A 7 9.27 -8.49 11.30
N ASP A 8 9.36 -8.79 12.58
CA ASP A 8 9.28 -10.13 13.12
C ASP A 8 7.83 -10.58 13.36
N GLU A 9 7.67 -11.80 13.89
CA GLU A 9 6.37 -12.37 14.24
C GLU A 9 5.61 -11.50 15.26
N HIS A 10 6.33 -10.89 16.21
CA HIS A 10 5.72 -10.03 17.22
C HIS A 10 5.16 -8.74 16.63
N PHE A 11 5.88 -8.13 15.68
CA PHE A 11 5.40 -6.97 14.93
C PHE A 11 4.08 -7.28 14.21
N PHE A 12 4.05 -8.36 13.43
CA PHE A 12 2.89 -8.70 12.63
C PHE A 12 1.70 -9.19 13.47
N SER A 13 1.93 -9.99 14.49
CA SER A 13 0.85 -10.48 15.37
C SER A 13 0.16 -9.35 16.13
N ASN A 14 0.91 -8.34 16.59
CA ASN A 14 0.34 -7.18 17.27
C ASN A 14 -0.50 -6.28 16.33
N ASN A 15 -0.13 -6.20 15.06
CA ASN A 15 -0.78 -5.32 14.10
C ASN A 15 -1.93 -5.99 13.30
N GLN A 16 -2.04 -7.31 13.32
CA GLN A 16 -3.02 -8.03 12.50
C GLN A 16 -4.47 -7.64 12.77
N ALA A 17 -4.85 -7.54 14.05
CA ALA A 17 -6.23 -7.18 14.42
C ALA A 17 -6.57 -5.72 14.04
N GLU A 18 -5.60 -4.83 14.08
CA GLU A 18 -5.77 -3.45 13.63
C GLU A 18 -5.86 -3.37 12.11
N GLY A 19 -5.01 -4.12 11.40
CA GLY A 19 -5.06 -4.23 9.95
C GLY A 19 -6.41 -4.73 9.43
N LEU A 20 -7.00 -5.75 10.07
CA LEU A 20 -8.34 -6.22 9.72
C LEU A 20 -9.40 -5.14 9.93
N ARG A 21 -9.38 -4.43 11.07
CA ARG A 21 -10.28 -3.28 11.30
C ARG A 21 -10.07 -2.16 10.27
N HIS A 22 -8.82 -1.92 9.86
CA HIS A 22 -8.52 -0.95 8.80
C HIS A 22 -9.15 -1.38 7.48
N ALA A 23 -9.04 -2.65 7.10
CA ALA A 23 -9.65 -3.16 5.89
C ALA A 23 -11.19 -3.02 5.88
N GLU A 24 -11.87 -3.19 7.02
CA GLU A 24 -13.33 -3.11 7.14
C GLU A 24 -13.91 -1.74 6.73
N TRP A 25 -13.19 -0.65 6.95
CA TRP A 25 -13.69 0.68 6.57
C TRP A 25 -13.00 1.24 5.32
N PHE A 26 -11.74 0.89 5.06
CA PHE A 26 -10.98 1.47 3.94
C PHE A 26 -11.33 0.81 2.60
N MET A 27 -11.44 -0.51 2.57
CA MET A 27 -11.72 -1.24 1.33
C MET A 27 -13.08 -0.91 0.70
N PRO A 28 -14.19 -0.73 1.46
CA PRO A 28 -15.45 -0.24 0.89
C PRO A 28 -15.34 1.15 0.24
N LEU A 29 -14.51 2.04 0.78
CA LEU A 29 -14.26 3.35 0.16
C LEU A 29 -13.55 3.20 -1.19
N LEU A 30 -12.54 2.32 -1.25
CA LEU A 30 -11.85 2.02 -2.50
C LEU A 30 -12.77 1.37 -3.53
N GLU A 31 -13.58 0.39 -3.12
CA GLU A 31 -14.54 -0.27 -4.01
C GLU A 31 -15.55 0.73 -4.59
N GLY A 32 -16.06 1.64 -3.77
CA GLY A 32 -16.98 2.68 -4.20
C GLY A 32 -16.39 3.67 -5.19
N LEU A 33 -15.08 3.94 -5.12
CA LEU A 33 -14.40 4.91 -5.98
C LEU A 33 -13.81 4.32 -7.26
N PHE A 34 -13.36 3.06 -7.23
CA PHE A 34 -12.56 2.46 -8.30
C PHE A 34 -13.21 1.25 -8.98
N HIS A 35 -14.23 0.61 -8.39
CA HIS A 35 -14.99 -0.53 -8.95
C HIS A 35 -14.09 -1.66 -9.52
N PHE A 36 -13.03 -2.01 -8.81
CA PHE A 36 -12.02 -2.98 -9.24
C PHE A 36 -12.50 -4.44 -9.06
N LYS A 37 -12.02 -5.33 -9.94
CA LYS A 37 -12.22 -6.79 -9.87
C LYS A 37 -10.92 -7.54 -9.58
N SER A 38 -9.80 -6.86 -9.73
CA SER A 38 -8.49 -7.39 -9.41
C SER A 38 -7.67 -6.34 -8.66
N LEU A 39 -6.91 -6.79 -7.65
CA LEU A 39 -6.14 -5.92 -6.75
C LEU A 39 -4.79 -6.55 -6.45
N VAL A 40 -3.75 -5.71 -6.38
CA VAL A 40 -2.47 -6.07 -5.78
C VAL A 40 -2.15 -5.13 -4.64
N ASP A 41 -1.77 -5.68 -3.50
CA ASP A 41 -1.32 -4.96 -2.31
C ASP A 41 0.19 -5.10 -2.18
N VAL A 42 0.92 -4.01 -2.34
CA VAL A 42 2.39 -3.96 -2.38
C VAL A 42 2.92 -3.57 -1.01
N GLY A 43 3.68 -4.47 -0.38
CA GLY A 43 4.05 -4.38 1.03
C GLY A 43 2.88 -4.75 1.94
N CYS A 44 2.18 -5.83 1.60
CA CYS A 44 0.89 -6.18 2.19
C CYS A 44 0.93 -6.67 3.65
N GLY A 45 2.12 -6.85 4.24
CA GLY A 45 2.26 -7.41 5.57
C GLY A 45 1.59 -8.79 5.69
N THR A 46 0.65 -8.94 6.62
CA THR A 46 -0.14 -10.17 6.78
C THR A 46 -1.30 -10.30 5.80
N GLY A 47 -1.46 -9.37 4.85
CA GLY A 47 -2.44 -9.45 3.77
C GLY A 47 -3.88 -9.14 4.18
N HIS A 48 -4.12 -8.22 5.11
CA HIS A 48 -5.47 -7.88 5.55
C HIS A 48 -6.34 -7.26 4.45
N PHE A 49 -5.80 -6.42 3.56
CA PHE A 49 -6.53 -5.90 2.40
C PHE A 49 -6.76 -6.99 1.34
N VAL A 50 -5.78 -7.87 1.13
CA VAL A 50 -5.92 -9.04 0.25
C VAL A 50 -7.03 -9.95 0.76
N HIS A 51 -7.04 -10.24 2.05
CA HIS A 51 -8.07 -11.07 2.70
C HIS A 51 -9.47 -10.47 2.52
N TRP A 52 -9.66 -9.19 2.87
CA TRP A 52 -10.94 -8.52 2.70
C TRP A 52 -11.42 -8.59 1.24
N ALA A 53 -10.56 -8.23 0.29
CA ALA A 53 -10.88 -8.20 -1.13
C ALA A 53 -11.33 -9.59 -1.63
N ARG A 54 -10.63 -10.65 -1.24
CA ARG A 54 -10.97 -12.02 -1.60
C ARG A 54 -12.31 -12.49 -1.02
N GLN A 55 -12.61 -12.12 0.22
CA GLN A 55 -13.92 -12.41 0.84
C GLN A 55 -15.08 -11.72 0.08
N HIS A 56 -14.79 -10.64 -0.65
CA HIS A 56 -15.75 -9.90 -1.47
C HIS A 56 -15.69 -10.25 -2.97
N GLY A 57 -15.00 -11.36 -3.32
CA GLY A 57 -14.97 -11.87 -4.70
C GLY A 57 -13.99 -11.18 -5.64
N VAL A 58 -13.07 -10.35 -5.11
CA VAL A 58 -12.01 -9.70 -5.87
C VAL A 58 -10.82 -10.66 -6.03
N ASP A 59 -10.22 -10.73 -7.22
CA ASP A 59 -8.97 -11.47 -7.46
C ASP A 59 -7.78 -10.67 -6.90
N ALA A 60 -7.51 -10.86 -5.61
CA ALA A 60 -6.51 -10.10 -4.89
C ALA A 60 -5.24 -10.90 -4.59
N TRP A 61 -4.11 -10.19 -4.65
CA TRP A 61 -2.77 -10.70 -4.39
C TRP A 61 -1.97 -9.71 -3.55
N GLY A 62 -0.98 -10.22 -2.80
CA GLY A 62 -0.05 -9.42 -2.02
C GLY A 62 1.40 -9.66 -2.40
N LEU A 63 2.22 -8.62 -2.30
CA LEU A 63 3.68 -8.68 -2.36
C LEU A 63 4.23 -8.29 -0.98
N GLU A 64 5.09 -9.13 -0.40
CA GLU A 64 5.67 -8.89 0.92
C GLU A 64 7.15 -9.29 0.95
N GLY A 65 7.99 -8.40 1.49
CA GLY A 65 9.43 -8.62 1.62
C GLY A 65 9.84 -9.31 2.92
N ALA A 66 9.06 -9.12 4.00
CA ALA A 66 9.37 -9.69 5.29
C ALA A 66 8.83 -11.12 5.41
N LYS A 67 9.72 -12.07 5.70
CA LYS A 67 9.37 -13.49 5.83
C LYS A 67 8.28 -13.73 6.88
N ALA A 68 8.35 -13.04 8.01
CA ALA A 68 7.36 -13.15 9.06
C ALA A 68 5.96 -12.67 8.65
N GLY A 69 5.86 -11.64 7.79
CA GLY A 69 4.59 -11.20 7.21
C GLY A 69 3.93 -12.31 6.39
N ILE A 70 4.72 -13.01 5.56
CA ILE A 70 4.26 -14.12 4.74
C ILE A 70 3.85 -15.32 5.59
N GLU A 71 4.68 -15.70 6.57
CA GLU A 71 4.42 -16.84 7.48
C GLU A 71 3.17 -16.64 8.34
N ASN A 72 2.82 -15.38 8.65
CA ASN A 72 1.62 -15.02 9.40
C ASN A 72 0.48 -14.52 8.48
N SER A 73 0.59 -14.74 7.18
CA SER A 73 -0.40 -14.26 6.22
C SER A 73 -1.77 -14.90 6.41
N LEU A 74 -2.81 -14.07 6.29
CA LEU A 74 -4.22 -14.48 6.25
C LEU A 74 -4.56 -15.22 4.95
N GLU A 75 -3.76 -15.00 3.89
CA GLU A 75 -3.93 -15.56 2.54
C GLU A 75 -2.59 -16.13 2.02
N PRO A 76 -2.02 -17.17 2.63
CA PRO A 76 -0.64 -17.62 2.34
C PRO A 76 -0.43 -18.06 0.88
N GLU A 77 -1.50 -18.49 0.19
CA GLU A 77 -1.43 -18.87 -1.24
C GLU A 77 -1.50 -17.65 -2.18
N LYS A 78 -1.77 -16.46 -1.66
CA LYS A 78 -1.97 -15.22 -2.39
C LYS A 78 -0.99 -14.12 -2.04
N VAL A 79 -0.13 -14.33 -1.07
CA VAL A 79 0.97 -13.44 -0.72
C VAL A 79 2.28 -14.03 -1.23
N LEU A 80 2.95 -13.29 -2.10
CA LEU A 80 4.23 -13.69 -2.68
C LEU A 80 5.38 -12.98 -1.98
N HIS A 81 6.46 -13.72 -1.72
CA HIS A 81 7.71 -13.13 -1.28
C HIS A 81 8.31 -12.30 -2.40
N PHE A 82 8.44 -11.01 -2.19
CA PHE A 82 9.01 -10.08 -3.16
C PHE A 82 9.76 -8.94 -2.49
N ASP A 83 11.04 -8.80 -2.79
CA ASP A 83 11.86 -7.67 -2.37
C ASP A 83 11.63 -6.49 -3.34
N LEU A 84 11.06 -5.41 -2.87
CA LEU A 84 10.74 -4.21 -3.67
C LEU A 84 11.99 -3.44 -4.16
N ARG A 85 13.19 -3.86 -3.75
CA ARG A 85 14.49 -3.31 -4.21
C ARG A 85 15.02 -4.03 -5.44
N VAL A 86 14.33 -5.05 -5.94
CA VAL A 86 14.69 -5.74 -7.18
C VAL A 86 13.64 -5.52 -8.26
N SER A 87 14.06 -5.56 -9.52
CA SER A 87 13.16 -5.37 -10.66
C SER A 87 12.09 -6.46 -10.72
N ASN A 88 10.85 -6.04 -11.01
CA ASN A 88 9.73 -6.97 -11.18
C ASN A 88 9.83 -7.74 -12.50
N GLU A 89 10.39 -8.94 -12.44
CA GLU A 89 10.40 -9.89 -13.57
C GLU A 89 9.27 -10.94 -13.48
N ILE A 90 8.58 -10.99 -12.33
CA ILE A 90 7.66 -12.08 -11.99
C ILE A 90 6.25 -11.80 -12.52
N TRP A 91 5.77 -10.55 -12.46
CA TRP A 91 4.42 -10.22 -12.84
C TRP A 91 4.34 -9.27 -14.04
N LYS A 92 3.91 -9.84 -15.15
CA LYS A 92 3.56 -9.12 -16.38
C LYS A 92 2.04 -8.96 -16.52
N ARG A 93 1.31 -9.12 -15.44
CA ARG A 93 -0.15 -9.01 -15.37
C ARG A 93 -0.53 -7.66 -14.80
N GLY A 94 -1.41 -6.91 -15.47
CA GLY A 94 -2.04 -5.72 -14.93
C GLY A 94 -3.17 -6.09 -13.95
N PHE A 95 -3.29 -5.30 -12.88
CA PHE A 95 -4.42 -5.30 -11.96
C PHE A 95 -5.27 -4.05 -12.18
N ASP A 96 -6.54 -4.09 -11.79
CA ASP A 96 -7.41 -2.92 -11.86
C ASP A 96 -6.97 -1.85 -10.84
N LEU A 97 -6.42 -2.29 -9.70
CA LEU A 97 -5.96 -1.42 -8.63
C LEU A 97 -4.68 -1.98 -7.99
N ALA A 98 -3.68 -1.11 -7.79
CA ALA A 98 -2.55 -1.37 -6.92
C ALA A 98 -2.64 -0.52 -5.65
N LEU A 99 -2.47 -1.16 -4.50
CA LEU A 99 -2.32 -0.50 -3.20
C LEU A 99 -0.85 -0.50 -2.78
N CYS A 100 -0.43 0.55 -2.09
CA CYS A 100 0.87 0.63 -1.45
C CYS A 100 0.75 1.54 -0.22
N ILE A 101 0.42 0.98 0.92
CA ILE A 101 0.00 1.71 2.11
C ILE A 101 1.07 1.67 3.19
N GLU A 102 1.68 2.83 3.50
CA GLU A 102 2.77 2.97 4.49
C GLU A 102 3.95 2.02 4.19
N VAL A 103 4.49 2.08 2.98
CA VAL A 103 5.60 1.24 2.49
C VAL A 103 6.74 2.08 1.90
N ALA A 104 6.42 3.12 1.17
CA ALA A 104 7.36 3.88 0.36
C ALA A 104 8.49 4.52 1.21
N GLU A 105 8.19 4.92 2.45
CA GLU A 105 9.11 5.48 3.43
C GLU A 105 10.14 4.47 3.96
N HIS A 106 9.91 3.19 3.73
CA HIS A 106 10.80 2.10 4.12
C HIS A 106 11.75 1.66 3.00
N ILE A 107 11.62 2.24 1.81
CA ILE A 107 12.48 1.95 0.67
C ILE A 107 13.63 2.94 0.63
N GLU A 108 14.88 2.46 0.75
CA GLU A 108 16.07 3.31 0.68
C GLU A 108 16.10 4.07 -0.65
N GLU A 109 16.55 5.32 -0.64
CA GLU A 109 16.51 6.23 -1.78
C GLU A 109 17.17 5.65 -3.04
N GLU A 110 18.20 4.85 -2.90
CA GLU A 110 18.91 4.20 -4.01
C GLU A 110 18.03 3.19 -4.78
N TYR A 111 16.97 2.63 -4.15
CA TYR A 111 16.04 1.66 -4.76
C TYR A 111 14.70 2.27 -5.17
N VAL A 112 14.45 3.53 -4.88
CA VAL A 112 13.16 4.18 -5.14
C VAL A 112 12.72 4.07 -6.60
N ASN A 113 13.65 4.21 -7.55
CA ASN A 113 13.30 4.09 -8.96
C ASN A 113 12.82 2.68 -9.32
N ILE A 114 13.46 1.63 -8.79
CA ILE A 114 13.05 0.23 -9.00
C ILE A 114 11.67 -0.02 -8.37
N PHE A 115 11.47 0.49 -7.16
CA PHE A 115 10.19 0.40 -6.45
C PHE A 115 9.05 1.06 -7.23
N VAL A 116 9.23 2.30 -7.68
CA VAL A 116 8.20 3.02 -8.44
C VAL A 116 7.96 2.39 -9.81
N ASP A 117 9.01 1.87 -10.48
CA ASP A 117 8.87 1.09 -11.72
C ASP A 117 8.03 -0.16 -11.48
N THR A 118 8.22 -0.84 -10.35
CA THR A 118 7.41 -2.00 -9.95
C THR A 118 5.95 -1.60 -9.78
N LEU A 119 5.63 -0.56 -8.99
CA LEU A 119 4.26 -0.09 -8.83
C LEU A 119 3.58 0.23 -10.16
N CYS A 120 4.27 1.00 -11.02
CA CYS A 120 3.76 1.41 -12.33
C CYS A 120 3.57 0.26 -13.32
N SER A 121 4.23 -0.88 -13.09
CA SER A 121 4.09 -2.09 -13.91
C SER A 121 2.87 -2.94 -13.53
N LEU A 122 2.33 -2.75 -12.34
CA LEU A 122 1.28 -3.62 -11.77
C LEU A 122 -0.14 -3.14 -12.09
N SER A 123 -0.36 -1.84 -12.19
CA SER A 123 -1.69 -1.27 -12.46
C SER A 123 -1.59 0.13 -13.06
N ASP A 124 -2.58 0.51 -13.86
CA ASP A 124 -2.75 1.89 -14.34
C ASP A 124 -3.46 2.80 -13.29
N THR A 125 -3.95 2.22 -12.19
CA THR A 125 -4.52 2.96 -11.06
C THR A 125 -3.82 2.55 -9.76
N ILE A 126 -3.21 3.52 -9.08
CA ILE A 126 -2.42 3.29 -7.88
C ILE A 126 -2.96 4.17 -6.75
N VAL A 127 -3.23 3.55 -5.61
CA VAL A 127 -3.51 4.26 -4.34
C VAL A 127 -2.35 3.98 -3.40
N MET A 128 -1.69 5.03 -2.96
CA MET A 128 -0.58 4.90 -2.02
C MET A 128 -0.62 5.92 -0.91
N THR A 129 0.06 5.60 0.18
CA THR A 129 0.47 6.55 1.20
C THR A 129 1.99 6.52 1.34
N ALA A 130 2.55 7.60 1.85
CA ALA A 130 3.95 7.68 2.21
C ALA A 130 4.15 8.70 3.33
N ALA A 131 4.94 8.37 4.32
CA ALA A 131 5.25 9.26 5.43
C ALA A 131 6.00 10.51 4.95
N PRO A 132 5.50 11.73 5.28
CA PRO A 132 6.22 12.97 5.00
C PRO A 132 7.37 13.17 6.00
N PRO A 133 8.33 14.06 5.67
CA PRO A 133 9.45 14.39 6.56
C PRO A 133 8.99 14.79 7.96
N GLY A 134 9.51 14.09 8.97
CA GLY A 134 9.24 14.31 10.39
C GLY A 134 8.05 13.53 10.96
N GLN A 135 7.39 12.68 10.20
CA GLN A 135 6.35 11.78 10.73
C GLN A 135 6.92 10.83 11.76
N GLN A 136 8.13 10.34 11.50
CA GLN A 136 8.80 9.32 12.29
C GLN A 136 8.05 7.97 12.31
N GLY A 137 8.78 6.90 12.43
CA GLY A 137 8.24 5.55 12.48
C GLY A 137 9.34 4.51 12.59
N LEU A 138 8.96 3.27 12.87
CA LEU A 138 9.90 2.16 12.90
C LEU A 138 10.50 2.00 11.51
N CYS A 139 11.83 2.15 11.42
CA CYS A 139 12.58 1.94 10.18
C CYS A 139 12.20 2.87 9.02
N HIS A 140 11.68 4.06 9.25
CA HIS A 140 11.57 5.07 8.21
C HIS A 140 12.97 5.53 7.79
N CYS A 141 13.36 5.25 6.57
CA CYS A 141 14.67 5.64 6.01
C CYS A 141 14.55 6.66 4.87
N ASN A 142 13.33 6.90 4.38
CA ASN A 142 13.07 7.74 3.22
C ASN A 142 11.75 8.51 3.33
N GLU A 143 11.60 9.31 4.38
CA GLU A 143 10.46 10.21 4.51
C GLU A 143 10.57 11.35 3.49
N GLN A 144 9.63 11.42 2.56
CA GLN A 144 9.65 12.38 1.47
C GLN A 144 8.32 13.15 1.35
N PRO A 145 8.33 14.40 0.91
CA PRO A 145 7.11 15.16 0.67
C PRO A 145 6.33 14.55 -0.51
N LYS A 146 5.01 14.76 -0.56
CA LYS A 146 4.15 14.23 -1.64
C LYS A 146 4.65 14.59 -3.04
N GLU A 147 5.18 15.79 -3.22
CA GLU A 147 5.71 16.30 -4.48
C GLU A 147 6.84 15.45 -5.03
N TYR A 148 7.63 14.81 -4.16
CA TYR A 148 8.66 13.86 -4.55
C TYR A 148 8.05 12.64 -5.26
N TRP A 149 7.06 12.01 -4.62
CA TRP A 149 6.38 10.84 -5.19
C TRP A 149 5.59 11.20 -6.45
N ILE A 150 4.87 12.34 -6.45
CA ILE A 150 4.16 12.86 -7.62
C ILE A 150 5.11 13.04 -8.81
N SER A 151 6.30 13.59 -8.58
CA SER A 151 7.31 13.79 -9.62
C SER A 151 7.82 12.47 -10.20
N LEU A 152 8.09 11.47 -9.35
CA LEU A 152 8.55 10.15 -9.78
C LEU A 152 7.51 9.39 -10.58
N MET A 153 6.24 9.48 -10.18
CA MET A 153 5.11 8.89 -10.88
C MET A 153 4.87 9.58 -12.23
N ALA A 154 4.98 10.91 -12.28
CA ALA A 154 4.84 11.69 -13.51
C ALA A 154 5.91 11.32 -14.56
N LEU A 155 7.16 11.04 -14.15
CA LEU A 155 8.21 10.56 -15.05
C LEU A 155 7.88 9.22 -15.73
N ARG A 156 6.91 8.47 -15.19
CA ARG A 156 6.42 7.18 -15.71
C ARG A 156 5.08 7.29 -16.41
N GLY A 157 4.60 8.53 -16.62
CA GLY A 157 3.36 8.81 -17.31
C GLY A 157 2.10 8.71 -16.45
N PHE A 158 2.24 8.69 -15.13
CA PHE A 158 1.11 8.71 -14.19
C PHE A 158 0.81 10.13 -13.73
N GLY A 159 -0.46 10.54 -13.87
CA GLY A 159 -0.97 11.79 -13.33
C GLY A 159 -1.42 11.63 -11.86
N PHE A 160 -1.19 12.66 -11.04
CA PHE A 160 -1.79 12.74 -9.71
C PHE A 160 -3.28 13.09 -9.84
N ASP A 161 -4.15 12.19 -9.38
CA ASP A 161 -5.60 12.37 -9.40
C ASP A 161 -6.06 13.11 -8.14
N PHE A 162 -6.13 14.42 -8.23
CA PHE A 162 -6.53 15.28 -7.13
C PHE A 162 -7.97 15.02 -6.68
N GLU A 163 -8.89 14.78 -7.64
CA GLU A 163 -10.32 14.60 -7.33
C GLU A 163 -10.54 13.31 -6.54
N LYS A 164 -9.97 12.20 -7.00
CA LYS A 164 -10.06 10.91 -6.28
C LYS A 164 -9.29 10.91 -4.97
N THR A 165 -8.14 11.58 -4.91
CA THR A 165 -7.40 11.77 -3.66
C THR A 165 -8.24 12.52 -2.63
N SER A 166 -8.90 13.61 -3.04
CA SER A 166 -9.77 14.41 -2.18
C SER A 166 -10.98 13.60 -1.70
N ALA A 167 -11.67 12.93 -2.62
CA ALA A 167 -12.84 12.10 -2.29
C ALA A 167 -12.48 10.95 -1.33
N LEU A 168 -11.34 10.29 -1.54
CA LEU A 168 -10.86 9.24 -0.65
C LEU A 168 -10.50 9.80 0.74
N THR A 169 -9.83 10.96 0.78
CA THR A 169 -9.48 11.66 2.03
C THR A 169 -10.74 12.02 2.82
N GLU A 170 -11.76 12.56 2.17
CA GLU A 170 -13.05 12.89 2.79
C GLU A 170 -13.75 11.64 3.35
N GLY A 171 -13.73 10.52 2.59
CA GLY A 171 -14.24 9.24 3.05
C GLY A 171 -13.53 8.71 4.30
N VAL A 172 -12.20 8.83 4.33
CA VAL A 172 -11.37 8.45 5.50
C VAL A 172 -11.69 9.33 6.73
N LEU A 173 -11.83 10.63 6.53
CA LEU A 173 -12.22 11.54 7.62
C LEU A 173 -13.63 11.24 8.13
N ALA A 174 -14.56 10.90 7.24
CA ALA A 174 -15.91 10.48 7.62
C ALA A 174 -15.89 9.15 8.40
N ALA A 175 -15.07 8.19 8.02
CA ALA A 175 -14.87 6.95 8.78
C ALA A 175 -14.38 7.23 10.20
N SER A 176 -13.39 8.11 10.36
CA SER A 176 -12.91 8.57 11.67
C SER A 176 -14.02 9.22 12.50
N ALA A 177 -14.83 10.10 11.89
CA ALA A 177 -15.95 10.76 12.56
C ALA A 177 -17.05 9.77 13.00
N ASN A 178 -17.18 8.64 12.31
CA ASN A 178 -18.10 7.54 12.64
C ASN A 178 -17.53 6.52 13.64
N GLY A 179 -16.36 6.80 14.23
CA GLY A 179 -15.79 6.02 15.32
C GLY A 179 -14.81 4.93 14.91
N PHE A 180 -14.44 4.83 13.64
CA PHE A 180 -13.34 3.96 13.25
C PHE A 180 -12.01 4.57 13.70
N HIS A 181 -11.10 3.71 14.15
CA HIS A 181 -9.74 4.14 14.47
C HIS A 181 -8.98 4.43 13.18
N VAL A 182 -8.65 5.70 12.96
CA VAL A 182 -7.87 6.19 11.81
C VAL A 182 -6.66 6.92 12.34
N ALA A 183 -5.48 6.52 11.93
CA ALA A 183 -4.24 7.20 12.30
C ALA A 183 -4.29 8.67 11.81
N PRO A 184 -3.92 9.66 12.65
CA PRO A 184 -4.10 11.08 12.32
C PRO A 184 -3.39 11.55 11.05
N TRP A 185 -2.29 10.89 10.68
CA TRP A 185 -1.52 11.20 9.46
C TRP A 185 -2.10 10.57 8.20
N PHE A 186 -2.84 9.45 8.32
CA PHE A 186 -3.28 8.63 7.20
C PHE A 186 -4.04 9.42 6.11
N PRO A 187 -5.05 10.26 6.42
CA PRO A 187 -5.75 11.04 5.40
C PRO A 187 -4.83 12.04 4.67
N ASN A 188 -3.81 12.54 5.38
CA ASN A 188 -2.87 13.50 4.79
C ASN A 188 -1.81 12.83 3.90
N ASN A 189 -1.56 11.53 4.05
CA ASN A 189 -0.56 10.80 3.28
C ASN A 189 -1.13 10.23 1.96
N LEU A 190 -2.45 10.19 1.81
CA LEU A 190 -3.11 9.58 0.65
C LEU A 190 -2.73 10.26 -0.66
N MET A 191 -2.45 9.45 -1.66
CA MET A 191 -2.19 9.84 -3.05
C MET A 191 -2.84 8.83 -3.98
N VAL A 192 -3.52 9.32 -5.00
CA VAL A 192 -4.09 8.52 -6.09
C VAL A 192 -3.40 8.91 -7.39
N PHE A 193 -3.01 7.92 -8.16
CA PHE A 193 -2.38 8.12 -9.46
C PHE A 193 -3.11 7.32 -10.53
N HIS A 194 -3.17 7.89 -11.74
CA HIS A 194 -3.74 7.25 -12.90
C HIS A 194 -2.91 7.53 -14.15
N LYS A 195 -2.79 6.51 -15.03
CA LYS A 195 -2.02 6.59 -16.27
C LYS A 195 -2.85 7.13 -17.41
#